data_c8c01ee954262aeca57c1d9229850d2d
#
_entry.id   c8c01ee954262aeca57c1d9229850d2d
#
_cell.length_a   1.000
_cell.length_b   1.000
_cell.length_c   1.000
_cell.angle_alpha   90.00
_cell.angle_beta   90.00
_cell.angle_gamma   90.00
#
_symmetry.space_group_name_H-M   'P 1'
#
loop_
_entity.id
_entity.type
_entity.pdbx_description
1 polymer ?
#
loop_
_entity_poly.entity_id
_entity_poly.type
_entity_poly.pdbx_seq_one_letter_code
_entity_poly.pdbx_strand_id
1 'polypeptide(L)'
;MIYFGRVANNSRNTIDSGSHQMNKLVRRIAGLFIGVAVCSHAAMALDIHVVHSGNWPPYADEDLPEQGLAIDLVTTALKRAGYSPKIKTASLTQILEGSKTGAYDVFATPWYTIDRDQYLDFSQPYLESSIHFIKRKDTPFEYTKFDDLEGMTIGVIENYAHEEDFNDSTLIKKINASSLTDNLKKLVEKEVVLSLDDERVLRYTLNQSLPYNMTALEILAKPLSMRGVNIGVSRKNPDHARIVAGFNKAIAEMKKDGTHTRIVQKHKAYIERPKKQ
;
A
#
# COMPACT_ATOMS: atom_id res chain seq x y z
N MET A 1 7.64 54.26 100.68
CA MET A 1 7.05 55.50 100.15
C MET A 1 6.65 55.19 98.71
N ILE A 2 5.35 54.86 98.47
CA ILE A 2 4.39 55.49 97.56
C ILE A 2 4.93 55.61 96.11
N TYR A 3 4.35 55.04 95.04
CA TYR A 3 3.01 55.26 94.50
C TYR A 3 2.63 54.19 93.37
N PHE A 4 1.36 53.91 93.32
CA PHE A 4 0.62 53.11 92.34
C PHE A 4 0.64 53.73 90.94
N GLY A 5 0.65 52.90 89.92
CA GLY A 5 0.34 53.25 88.55
C GLY A 5 -0.32 52.07 87.80
N ARG A 6 -1.59 52.25 87.55
CA ARG A 6 -2.54 51.34 86.95
C ARG A 6 -2.19 51.12 85.49
N VAL A 7 -2.11 49.84 85.00
CA VAL A 7 -2.04 49.48 83.60
C VAL A 7 -3.44 49.08 83.11
N ALA A 8 -3.94 49.79 82.13
CA ALA A 8 -5.19 49.47 81.48
C ALA A 8 -4.94 48.43 80.36
N ASN A 9 -5.81 47.45 80.33
CA ASN A 9 -5.92 46.38 79.42
C ASN A 9 -6.47 46.90 78.10
N ASN A 10 -5.78 46.62 76.96
CA ASN A 10 -6.38 46.76 75.59
C ASN A 10 -5.89 45.66 74.70
N SER A 11 -6.53 44.51 74.83
CA SER A 11 -6.39 43.37 73.88
C SER A 11 -7.71 43.22 73.15
N ARG A 12 -7.77 43.72 71.93
CA ARG A 12 -8.75 43.26 70.94
C ARG A 12 -8.39 43.86 69.56
N ASN A 13 -8.41 42.96 68.51
CA ASN A 13 -8.44 43.22 67.11
C ASN A 13 -7.10 43.19 66.36
N THR A 14 -6.60 41.97 66.06
CA THR A 14 -5.80 41.66 64.86
C THR A 14 -5.95 40.20 64.45
N ILE A 15 -7.17 39.68 64.28
CA ILE A 15 -7.42 38.37 63.66
C ILE A 15 -8.67 38.47 62.78
N ASP A 16 -8.60 39.25 61.71
CA ASP A 16 -9.65 39.13 60.64
C ASP A 16 -9.25 39.62 59.23
N SER A 17 -7.98 39.87 58.98
CA SER A 17 -7.57 40.27 57.60
C SER A 17 -6.90 39.18 56.78
N GLY A 18 -6.54 38.01 57.34
CA GLY A 18 -5.86 36.92 56.67
C GLY A 18 -6.80 35.98 55.94
N SER A 19 -8.01 35.76 56.41
CA SER A 19 -8.96 34.82 55.88
C SER A 19 -9.63 35.31 54.57
N HIS A 20 -9.78 36.61 54.38
CA HIS A 20 -10.41 37.21 53.22
C HIS A 20 -9.48 37.28 51.98
N GLN A 21 -8.17 37.41 52.20
CA GLN A 21 -7.21 37.37 51.09
C GLN A 21 -6.93 35.95 50.57
N MET A 22 -6.89 34.95 51.46
CA MET A 22 -6.67 33.55 51.10
C MET A 22 -7.84 32.98 50.29
N ASN A 23 -9.08 33.35 50.63
CA ASN A 23 -10.26 32.95 49.85
C ASN A 23 -10.35 33.59 48.46
N LYS A 24 -9.77 34.79 48.25
CA LYS A 24 -9.71 35.41 46.89
C LYS A 24 -8.61 34.79 46.03
N LEU A 25 -7.51 34.33 46.62
CA LEU A 25 -6.43 33.65 45.90
C LEU A 25 -6.83 32.23 45.49
N VAL A 26 -7.48 31.46 46.36
CA VAL A 26 -8.00 30.12 46.05
C VAL A 26 -9.11 30.16 44.98
N ARG A 27 -9.98 31.18 45.01
CA ARG A 27 -11.00 31.36 43.95
C ARG A 27 -10.43 31.77 42.59
N ARG A 28 -9.27 32.45 42.55
CA ARG A 28 -8.61 32.81 41.26
C ARG A 28 -7.81 31.64 40.65
N ILE A 29 -7.30 30.73 41.49
CA ILE A 29 -6.60 29.50 41.00
C ILE A 29 -7.61 28.45 40.56
N ALA A 30 -8.78 28.33 41.21
CA ALA A 30 -9.85 27.43 40.78
C ALA A 30 -10.53 27.87 39.45
N GLY A 31 -10.50 29.18 39.11
CA GLY A 31 -11.05 29.71 37.86
C GLY A 31 -10.16 29.55 36.65
N LEU A 32 -8.86 29.21 36.83
CA LEU A 32 -7.90 29.06 35.70
C LEU A 32 -7.73 27.62 35.22
N PHE A 33 -8.35 26.62 35.88
CA PHE A 33 -8.32 25.20 35.48
C PHE A 33 -9.57 24.73 34.73
N ILE A 34 -10.53 25.60 34.44
CA ILE A 34 -11.73 25.28 33.65
C ILE A 34 -11.62 25.96 32.29
N GLY A 35 -10.68 25.56 31.47
CA GLY A 35 -10.51 26.20 30.16
C GLY A 35 -9.74 25.42 29.09
N VAL A 36 -9.31 24.21 29.37
CA VAL A 36 -8.74 23.34 28.32
C VAL A 36 -9.49 22.01 28.37
N ALA A 37 -10.78 22.07 28.11
CA ALA A 37 -11.45 20.95 27.47
C ALA A 37 -10.89 20.89 26.05
N VAL A 38 -9.76 20.20 25.89
CA VAL A 38 -9.32 19.74 24.57
C VAL A 38 -10.46 18.86 24.07
N CYS A 39 -11.37 19.44 23.27
CA CYS A 39 -12.26 18.69 22.42
C CYS A 39 -11.35 17.88 21.48
N SER A 40 -10.89 16.72 21.94
CA SER A 40 -10.38 15.66 21.07
C SER A 40 -11.57 15.25 20.23
N HIS A 41 -11.83 16.00 19.14
CA HIS A 41 -12.63 15.50 18.08
C HIS A 41 -11.87 14.28 17.57
N ALA A 42 -12.30 13.10 17.98
CA ALA A 42 -11.92 11.88 17.29
C ALA A 42 -12.34 12.10 15.83
N ALA A 43 -11.38 12.50 15.00
CA ALA A 43 -11.62 12.61 13.57
C ALA A 43 -12.07 11.21 13.14
N MET A 44 -13.35 11.04 12.83
CA MET A 44 -13.85 9.80 12.28
C MET A 44 -13.11 9.55 10.97
N ALA A 45 -12.46 8.40 10.86
CA ALA A 45 -11.78 8.01 9.65
C ALA A 45 -12.80 7.95 8.50
N LEU A 46 -12.49 8.60 7.39
CA LEU A 46 -13.34 8.63 6.21
C LEU A 46 -13.29 7.27 5.50
N ASP A 47 -14.44 6.68 5.24
CA ASP A 47 -14.52 5.45 4.45
C ASP A 47 -13.98 5.70 3.04
N ILE A 48 -13.17 4.78 2.53
CA ILE A 48 -12.59 4.83 1.20
C ILE A 48 -12.62 3.44 0.55
N HIS A 49 -13.14 3.33 -0.68
CA HIS A 49 -13.26 2.07 -1.39
C HIS A 49 -11.96 1.76 -2.14
N VAL A 50 -11.28 0.73 -1.68
CA VAL A 50 -10.02 0.24 -2.27
C VAL A 50 -10.30 -1.04 -3.03
N VAL A 51 -9.87 -1.12 -4.27
CA VAL A 51 -10.07 -2.29 -5.13
C VAL A 51 -8.74 -2.89 -5.58
N HIS A 52 -8.70 -4.21 -5.71
CA HIS A 52 -7.59 -4.96 -6.30
C HIS A 52 -8.08 -6.15 -7.13
N SER A 53 -7.21 -6.73 -7.98
CA SER A 53 -7.59 -7.78 -8.91
C SER A 53 -7.78 -9.16 -8.27
N GLY A 54 -7.25 -9.41 -7.08
CA GLY A 54 -7.37 -10.68 -6.37
C GLY A 54 -6.67 -11.88 -7.00
N ASN A 55 -5.93 -11.70 -8.08
CA ASN A 55 -5.22 -12.77 -8.79
C ASN A 55 -3.75 -12.41 -9.11
N TRP A 56 -3.14 -11.64 -8.25
CA TRP A 56 -1.73 -11.22 -8.38
C TRP A 56 -0.93 -11.53 -7.10
N PRO A 57 -0.91 -12.84 -6.68
CA PRO A 57 -0.12 -13.23 -5.52
C PRO A 57 1.38 -13.10 -5.83
N PRO A 58 2.19 -12.70 -4.86
CA PRO A 58 1.93 -12.50 -3.44
C PRO A 58 1.48 -11.07 -3.08
N TYR A 59 1.21 -10.23 -4.05
CA TYR A 59 0.88 -8.82 -3.83
C TYR A 59 -0.58 -8.61 -3.43
N ALA A 60 -1.50 -9.24 -4.12
CA ALA A 60 -2.93 -9.06 -3.94
C ALA A 60 -3.70 -10.36 -4.26
N ASP A 61 -4.24 -11.01 -3.24
CA ASP A 61 -5.02 -12.23 -3.34
C ASP A 61 -5.82 -12.44 -2.04
N GLU A 62 -7.11 -12.74 -2.16
CA GLU A 62 -8.02 -12.87 -1.00
C GLU A 62 -7.63 -14.00 -0.04
N ASP A 63 -7.00 -15.06 -0.55
CA ASP A 63 -6.58 -16.23 0.23
C ASP A 63 -5.27 -16.00 1.00
N LEU A 64 -4.59 -14.87 0.77
CA LEU A 64 -3.34 -14.53 1.45
C LEU A 64 -3.58 -13.79 2.77
N PRO A 65 -2.69 -13.92 3.74
CA PRO A 65 -2.68 -13.07 4.94
C PRO A 65 -2.73 -11.60 4.57
N GLU A 66 -3.64 -10.84 5.21
CA GLU A 66 -3.88 -9.40 4.91
C GLU A 66 -4.17 -9.13 3.43
N GLN A 67 -4.66 -10.14 2.70
CA GLN A 67 -4.90 -10.13 1.25
C GLN A 67 -3.65 -9.84 0.40
N GLY A 68 -2.45 -10.09 0.94
CA GLY A 68 -1.17 -9.97 0.27
C GLY A 68 -0.37 -8.72 0.61
N LEU A 69 0.90 -8.72 0.16
CA LEU A 69 1.90 -7.72 0.51
C LEU A 69 1.45 -6.28 0.17
N ALA A 70 0.93 -6.07 -1.02
CA ALA A 70 0.52 -4.75 -1.48
C ALA A 70 -0.68 -4.24 -0.70
N ILE A 71 -1.66 -5.12 -0.43
CA ILE A 71 -2.89 -4.75 0.28
C ILE A 71 -2.60 -4.43 1.74
N ASP A 72 -1.69 -5.17 2.39
CA ASP A 72 -1.24 -4.86 3.76
C ASP A 72 -0.58 -3.48 3.84
N LEU A 73 0.33 -3.16 2.91
CA LEU A 73 0.99 -1.85 2.84
C LEU A 73 -0.01 -0.72 2.57
N VAL A 74 -0.87 -0.89 1.56
CA VAL A 74 -1.87 0.13 1.16
C VAL A 74 -2.86 0.39 2.30
N THR A 75 -3.39 -0.67 2.90
CA THR A 75 -4.35 -0.57 4.00
C THR A 75 -3.73 0.12 5.21
N THR A 76 -2.49 -0.26 5.57
CA THR A 76 -1.76 0.34 6.70
C THR A 76 -1.47 1.83 6.44
N ALA A 77 -1.04 2.19 5.22
CA ALA A 77 -0.76 3.58 4.86
C ALA A 77 -2.03 4.44 4.84
N LEU A 78 -3.13 3.96 4.26
CA LEU A 78 -4.40 4.69 4.23
C LEU A 78 -4.98 4.89 5.65
N LYS A 79 -4.91 3.87 6.52
CA LYS A 79 -5.30 4.01 7.95
C LYS A 79 -4.45 5.07 8.65
N ARG A 80 -3.14 5.10 8.42
CA ARG A 80 -2.24 6.11 8.98
C ARG A 80 -2.55 7.53 8.45
N ALA A 81 -3.01 7.61 7.20
CA ALA A 81 -3.47 8.85 6.58
C ALA A 81 -4.87 9.32 7.04
N GLY A 82 -5.53 8.58 7.95
CA GLY A 82 -6.83 8.94 8.52
C GLY A 82 -8.03 8.39 7.75
N TYR A 83 -7.85 7.41 6.87
CA TYR A 83 -8.93 6.75 6.14
C TYR A 83 -9.32 5.40 6.75
N SER A 84 -10.54 4.95 6.44
CA SER A 84 -11.08 3.62 6.76
C SER A 84 -11.23 2.83 5.45
N PRO A 85 -10.20 2.07 5.00
CA PRO A 85 -10.26 1.37 3.72
C PRO A 85 -11.25 0.21 3.76
N LYS A 86 -12.16 0.19 2.77
CA LYS A 86 -13.10 -0.90 2.48
C LYS A 86 -12.59 -1.64 1.26
N ILE A 87 -12.00 -2.81 1.48
CA ILE A 87 -11.36 -3.58 0.41
C ILE A 87 -12.40 -4.35 -0.40
N LYS A 88 -12.24 -4.35 -1.71
CA LYS A 88 -13.04 -5.13 -2.68
C LYS A 88 -12.14 -5.77 -3.71
N THR A 89 -12.55 -6.94 -4.16
CA THR A 89 -11.93 -7.64 -5.30
C THR A 89 -12.82 -7.54 -6.52
N ALA A 90 -12.20 -7.34 -7.69
CA ALA A 90 -12.89 -7.31 -8.98
C ALA A 90 -11.92 -7.72 -10.09
N SER A 91 -12.41 -8.06 -11.30
CA SER A 91 -11.53 -8.27 -12.44
C SER A 91 -10.80 -6.98 -12.84
N LEU A 92 -9.61 -7.09 -13.43
CA LEU A 92 -8.85 -5.90 -13.86
C LEU A 92 -9.67 -4.98 -14.77
N THR A 93 -10.44 -5.56 -15.71
CA THR A 93 -11.36 -4.79 -16.58
C THR A 93 -12.39 -4.01 -15.78
N GLN A 94 -13.03 -4.63 -14.78
CA GLN A 94 -14.00 -3.95 -13.91
C GLN A 94 -13.34 -2.86 -13.07
N ILE A 95 -12.10 -3.09 -12.61
CA ILE A 95 -11.34 -2.10 -11.85
C ILE A 95 -11.06 -0.86 -12.72
N LEU A 96 -10.56 -1.05 -13.94
CA LEU A 96 -10.24 0.04 -14.85
C LEU A 96 -11.50 0.87 -15.19
N GLU A 97 -12.61 0.21 -15.50
CA GLU A 97 -13.88 0.90 -15.79
C GLU A 97 -14.47 1.59 -14.54
N GLY A 98 -14.45 0.91 -13.40
CA GLY A 98 -14.90 1.50 -12.13
C GLY A 98 -14.06 2.69 -11.68
N SER A 99 -12.76 2.69 -11.97
CA SER A 99 -11.86 3.83 -11.72
C SER A 99 -12.20 5.04 -12.60
N LYS A 100 -12.53 4.81 -13.88
CA LYS A 100 -12.95 5.89 -14.81
C LYS A 100 -14.29 6.52 -14.39
N THR A 101 -15.20 5.72 -13.86
CA THR A 101 -16.55 6.17 -13.47
C THR A 101 -16.62 6.71 -12.04
N GLY A 102 -15.62 6.42 -11.19
CA GLY A 102 -15.60 6.76 -9.76
C GLY A 102 -16.35 5.76 -8.87
N ALA A 103 -16.64 4.55 -9.39
CA ALA A 103 -17.21 3.46 -8.58
C ALA A 103 -16.24 2.93 -7.53
N TYR A 104 -14.94 3.11 -7.74
CA TYR A 104 -13.87 2.84 -6.79
C TYR A 104 -13.04 4.11 -6.59
N ASP A 105 -12.64 4.36 -5.33
CA ASP A 105 -11.80 5.51 -5.00
C ASP A 105 -10.33 5.23 -5.32
N VAL A 106 -9.84 4.07 -4.92
CA VAL A 106 -8.43 3.68 -4.97
C VAL A 106 -8.26 2.32 -5.64
N PHE A 107 -7.50 2.27 -6.71
CA PHE A 107 -6.92 1.03 -7.23
C PHE A 107 -5.58 0.79 -6.52
N ALA A 108 -5.45 -0.35 -5.83
CA ALA A 108 -4.31 -0.59 -4.94
C ALA A 108 -2.98 -0.83 -5.65
N THR A 109 -2.99 -1.42 -6.86
CA THR A 109 -1.79 -1.98 -7.52
C THR A 109 -1.66 -1.65 -9.01
N PRO A 110 -2.06 -0.46 -9.51
CA PRO A 110 -1.85 -0.15 -10.92
C PRO A 110 -0.36 0.08 -11.22
N TRP A 111 0.09 -0.43 -12.34
CA TRP A 111 1.26 0.12 -13.00
C TRP A 111 0.87 1.40 -13.71
N TYR A 112 1.75 2.40 -13.65
CA TYR A 112 1.56 3.66 -14.36
C TYR A 112 1.55 3.45 -15.88
N THR A 113 0.62 4.11 -16.57
CA THR A 113 0.64 4.34 -18.02
C THR A 113 0.05 5.71 -18.31
N ILE A 114 0.42 6.31 -19.45
CA ILE A 114 -0.14 7.58 -19.91
C ILE A 114 -1.67 7.52 -20.01
N ASP A 115 -2.22 6.42 -20.50
CA ASP A 115 -3.67 6.23 -20.61
C ASP A 115 -4.36 6.20 -19.25
N ARG A 116 -3.77 5.51 -18.27
CA ARG A 116 -4.31 5.43 -16.91
C ARG A 116 -4.20 6.75 -16.18
N ASP A 117 -3.16 7.56 -16.44
CA ASP A 117 -2.99 8.87 -15.86
C ASP A 117 -4.10 9.86 -16.24
N GLN A 118 -4.81 9.63 -17.34
CA GLN A 118 -5.95 10.45 -17.73
C GLN A 118 -7.11 10.39 -16.72
N TYR A 119 -7.27 9.29 -15.97
CA TYR A 119 -8.37 9.09 -15.04
C TYR A 119 -7.95 8.67 -13.61
N LEU A 120 -6.67 8.31 -13.42
CA LEU A 120 -6.09 8.03 -12.10
C LEU A 120 -5.05 9.09 -11.75
N ASP A 121 -5.04 9.50 -10.48
CA ASP A 121 -3.97 10.27 -9.86
C ASP A 121 -3.05 9.31 -9.11
N PHE A 122 -1.79 9.22 -9.54
CA PHE A 122 -0.86 8.20 -9.05
C PHE A 122 -0.06 8.67 -7.84
N SER A 123 0.13 7.79 -6.87
CA SER A 123 1.09 7.99 -5.79
C SER A 123 2.54 7.87 -6.27
N GLN A 124 3.50 8.24 -5.41
CA GLN A 124 4.86 7.72 -5.53
C GLN A 124 4.85 6.20 -5.37
N PRO A 125 5.82 5.47 -5.97
CA PRO A 125 5.93 4.04 -5.79
C PRO A 125 6.11 3.65 -4.31
N TYR A 126 5.30 2.72 -3.84
CA TYR A 126 5.42 2.17 -2.49
C TYR A 126 6.14 0.81 -2.46
N LEU A 127 6.21 0.13 -3.62
CA LEU A 127 7.01 -1.06 -3.89
C LEU A 127 7.65 -0.94 -5.28
N GLU A 128 8.64 -1.78 -5.53
CA GLU A 128 9.23 -1.98 -6.85
C GLU A 128 8.89 -3.39 -7.34
N SER A 129 8.58 -3.50 -8.62
CA SER A 129 8.29 -4.70 -9.38
C SER A 129 9.36 -4.87 -10.45
N SER A 130 10.01 -6.02 -10.49
CA SER A 130 11.02 -6.39 -11.47
C SER A 130 10.42 -7.39 -12.45
N ILE A 131 10.21 -6.97 -13.70
CA ILE A 131 9.56 -7.80 -14.72
C ILE A 131 10.61 -8.69 -15.38
N HIS A 132 10.44 -9.99 -15.24
CA HIS A 132 11.36 -11.00 -15.79
C HIS A 132 10.65 -11.90 -16.79
N PHE A 133 11.42 -12.35 -17.79
CA PHE A 133 10.99 -13.45 -18.63
C PHE A 133 11.17 -14.79 -17.90
N ILE A 134 10.31 -15.73 -18.25
CA ILE A 134 10.38 -17.13 -17.86
C ILE A 134 10.30 -18.00 -19.12
N LYS A 135 11.11 -19.06 -19.17
CA LYS A 135 11.18 -19.99 -20.27
C LYS A 135 11.28 -21.43 -19.79
N ARG A 136 11.19 -22.39 -20.71
CA ARG A 136 11.62 -23.76 -20.43
C ARG A 136 13.15 -23.83 -20.38
N LYS A 137 13.69 -24.68 -19.51
CA LYS A 137 15.13 -24.92 -19.38
C LYS A 137 15.76 -25.49 -20.66
N ASP A 138 14.97 -26.24 -21.44
CA ASP A 138 15.41 -26.82 -22.72
C ASP A 138 15.38 -25.82 -23.91
N THR A 139 14.93 -24.59 -23.70
CA THR A 139 14.90 -23.53 -24.73
C THR A 139 16.26 -22.80 -24.74
N PRO A 140 17.03 -22.85 -25.86
CA PRO A 140 18.34 -22.19 -25.95
C PRO A 140 18.13 -20.69 -26.24
N PHE A 141 17.77 -19.91 -25.22
CA PHE A 141 17.51 -18.49 -25.33
C PHE A 141 18.07 -17.76 -24.08
N GLU A 142 18.77 -16.66 -24.31
CA GLU A 142 19.17 -15.66 -23.32
C GLU A 142 18.63 -14.29 -23.70
N TYR A 143 18.10 -13.56 -22.74
CA TYR A 143 17.66 -12.19 -22.93
C TYR A 143 18.79 -11.21 -22.55
N THR A 144 19.30 -10.46 -23.54
CA THR A 144 20.35 -9.46 -23.31
C THR A 144 19.91 -8.04 -23.68
N LYS A 145 19.04 -7.91 -24.70
CA LYS A 145 18.50 -6.64 -25.20
C LYS A 145 17.12 -6.86 -25.82
N PHE A 146 16.41 -5.78 -26.04
CA PHE A 146 15.04 -5.83 -26.57
C PHE A 146 14.94 -6.55 -27.93
N ASP A 147 15.92 -6.31 -28.81
CA ASP A 147 15.95 -6.94 -30.15
C ASP A 147 16.00 -8.47 -30.12
N ASP A 148 16.46 -9.08 -29.02
CA ASP A 148 16.48 -10.53 -28.87
C ASP A 148 15.06 -11.15 -28.87
N LEU A 149 14.03 -10.31 -28.69
CA LEU A 149 12.62 -10.72 -28.65
C LEU A 149 11.96 -10.78 -30.05
N GLU A 150 12.66 -10.31 -31.10
CA GLU A 150 12.11 -10.27 -32.45
C GLU A 150 11.73 -11.69 -32.93
N GLY A 151 10.51 -11.83 -33.45
CA GLY A 151 9.96 -13.10 -33.93
C GLY A 151 9.53 -14.08 -32.83
N MET A 152 9.75 -13.73 -31.54
CA MET A 152 9.38 -14.59 -30.42
C MET A 152 7.86 -14.63 -30.21
N THR A 153 7.36 -15.83 -29.85
CA THR A 153 5.98 -16.00 -29.38
C THR A 153 5.96 -15.96 -27.87
N ILE A 154 5.36 -14.90 -27.27
CA ILE A 154 5.40 -14.60 -25.86
C ILE A 154 3.98 -14.60 -25.27
N GLY A 155 3.77 -15.38 -24.20
CA GLY A 155 2.53 -15.40 -23.44
C GLY A 155 2.44 -14.16 -22.53
N VAL A 156 1.36 -13.39 -22.67
CA VAL A 156 1.10 -12.17 -21.89
C VAL A 156 -0.26 -12.27 -21.20
N ILE A 157 -0.44 -11.53 -20.12
CA ILE A 157 -1.75 -11.41 -19.46
C ILE A 157 -2.49 -10.22 -20.07
N GLU A 158 -3.75 -10.46 -20.43
CA GLU A 158 -4.60 -9.44 -21.03
C GLU A 158 -4.72 -8.19 -20.14
N ASN A 159 -4.65 -7.00 -20.74
CA ASN A 159 -4.70 -5.69 -20.09
C ASN A 159 -3.52 -5.40 -19.12
N TYR A 160 -2.49 -6.24 -19.04
CA TYR A 160 -1.27 -5.90 -18.32
C TYR A 160 -0.52 -4.78 -19.04
N ALA A 161 -0.08 -3.80 -18.28
CA ALA A 161 0.71 -2.69 -18.77
C ALA A 161 2.19 -2.97 -18.49
N HIS A 162 2.82 -3.80 -19.31
CA HIS A 162 4.26 -3.98 -19.29
C HIS A 162 4.98 -2.69 -19.71
N GLU A 163 6.19 -2.74 -20.21
CA GLU A 163 6.87 -1.58 -20.77
C GLU A 163 6.26 -1.16 -22.11
N GLU A 164 6.28 0.14 -22.43
CA GLU A 164 5.62 0.69 -23.62
C GLU A 164 6.21 0.09 -24.89
N ASP A 165 7.53 0.05 -25.03
CA ASP A 165 8.22 -0.57 -26.17
C ASP A 165 7.80 -2.04 -26.37
N PHE A 166 7.62 -2.79 -25.27
CA PHE A 166 7.15 -4.17 -25.34
C PHE A 166 5.68 -4.25 -25.76
N ASN A 167 4.83 -3.39 -25.18
CA ASN A 167 3.39 -3.41 -25.47
C ASN A 167 3.11 -3.04 -26.93
N ASP A 168 3.82 -2.07 -27.48
CA ASP A 168 3.60 -1.51 -28.82
C ASP A 168 4.35 -2.26 -29.92
N SER A 169 5.33 -3.10 -29.55
CA SER A 169 6.09 -3.87 -30.53
C SER A 169 5.20 -4.78 -31.38
N THR A 170 5.30 -4.64 -32.70
CA THR A 170 4.71 -5.51 -33.71
C THR A 170 5.62 -6.65 -34.12
N LEU A 171 6.89 -6.63 -33.69
CA LEU A 171 7.89 -7.65 -33.97
C LEU A 171 7.78 -8.88 -33.07
N ILE A 172 7.00 -8.77 -31.99
CA ILE A 172 6.76 -9.81 -30.98
C ILE A 172 5.35 -10.36 -31.18
N LYS A 173 5.22 -11.68 -31.31
CA LYS A 173 3.92 -12.34 -31.35
C LYS A 173 3.42 -12.57 -29.92
N LYS A 174 2.49 -11.74 -29.47
CA LYS A 174 1.88 -11.84 -28.14
C LYS A 174 0.67 -12.76 -28.16
N ILE A 175 0.62 -13.71 -27.22
CA ILE A 175 -0.51 -14.64 -27.03
C ILE A 175 -1.13 -14.32 -25.67
N ASN A 176 -2.36 -13.82 -25.67
CA ASN A 176 -3.08 -13.47 -24.47
C ASN A 176 -3.50 -14.70 -23.66
N ALA A 177 -3.43 -14.58 -22.35
CA ALA A 177 -3.97 -15.52 -21.39
C ALA A 177 -4.70 -14.77 -20.27
N SER A 178 -5.57 -15.46 -19.54
CA SER A 178 -6.32 -14.89 -18.42
C SER A 178 -5.52 -14.81 -17.13
N SER A 179 -4.45 -15.60 -17.02
CA SER A 179 -3.61 -15.71 -15.82
C SER A 179 -2.18 -16.11 -16.15
N LEU A 180 -1.25 -15.87 -15.18
CA LEU A 180 0.11 -16.40 -15.27
C LEU A 180 0.12 -17.93 -15.34
N THR A 181 -0.73 -18.60 -14.57
CA THR A 181 -0.82 -20.06 -14.57
C THR A 181 -1.14 -20.61 -15.98
N ASP A 182 -2.05 -19.95 -16.72
CA ASP A 182 -2.37 -20.32 -18.10
C ASP A 182 -1.16 -20.11 -19.03
N ASN A 183 -0.40 -19.03 -18.83
CA ASN A 183 0.82 -18.78 -19.59
C ASN A 183 1.91 -19.81 -19.27
N LEU A 184 2.07 -20.22 -18.00
CA LEU A 184 3.03 -21.26 -17.62
C LEU A 184 2.63 -22.63 -18.21
N LYS A 185 1.33 -22.92 -18.29
CA LYS A 185 0.84 -24.10 -19.01
C LYS A 185 1.23 -24.06 -20.49
N LYS A 186 0.96 -22.94 -21.17
CA LYS A 186 1.35 -22.72 -22.58
C LYS A 186 2.87 -22.87 -22.82
N LEU A 187 3.69 -22.44 -21.86
CA LEU A 187 5.14 -22.67 -21.90
C LEU A 187 5.49 -24.16 -21.85
N VAL A 188 4.90 -24.92 -20.91
CA VAL A 188 5.14 -26.37 -20.76
C VAL A 188 4.67 -27.12 -22.03
N GLU A 189 3.52 -26.72 -22.59
CA GLU A 189 2.93 -27.29 -23.80
C GLU A 189 3.60 -26.82 -25.12
N LYS A 190 4.60 -25.93 -25.02
CA LYS A 190 5.36 -25.38 -26.16
C LYS A 190 4.53 -24.49 -27.10
N GLU A 191 3.40 -23.98 -26.64
CA GLU A 191 2.58 -23.04 -27.43
C GLU A 191 3.22 -21.64 -27.47
N VAL A 192 3.97 -21.28 -26.42
CA VAL A 192 4.76 -20.03 -26.33
C VAL A 192 6.21 -20.36 -25.98
N VAL A 193 7.13 -19.50 -26.40
CA VAL A 193 8.57 -19.63 -26.14
C VAL A 193 8.94 -19.00 -24.80
N LEU A 194 8.35 -17.86 -24.51
CA LEU A 194 8.56 -17.08 -23.29
C LEU A 194 7.20 -16.71 -22.67
N SER A 195 7.21 -16.41 -21.38
CA SER A 195 6.21 -15.58 -20.71
C SER A 195 6.91 -14.59 -19.80
N LEU A 196 6.18 -13.67 -19.17
CA LEU A 196 6.77 -12.69 -18.27
C LEU A 196 5.77 -12.27 -17.19
N ASP A 197 6.33 -11.93 -16.02
CA ASP A 197 5.63 -11.29 -14.91
C ASP A 197 6.67 -10.72 -13.92
N ASP A 198 6.21 -10.13 -12.83
CA ASP A 198 7.06 -9.76 -11.70
C ASP A 198 7.79 -10.98 -11.12
N GLU A 199 9.05 -10.82 -10.77
CA GLU A 199 9.89 -11.91 -10.25
C GLU A 199 9.29 -12.59 -9.01
N ARG A 200 8.68 -11.84 -8.09
CA ARG A 200 8.06 -12.41 -6.88
C ARG A 200 6.82 -13.22 -7.24
N VAL A 201 6.03 -12.75 -8.24
CA VAL A 201 4.86 -13.47 -8.75
C VAL A 201 5.29 -14.77 -9.42
N LEU A 202 6.33 -14.73 -10.27
CA LEU A 202 6.90 -15.92 -10.91
C LEU A 202 7.39 -16.93 -9.87
N ARG A 203 8.20 -16.49 -8.90
CA ARG A 203 8.73 -17.35 -7.82
C ARG A 203 7.62 -17.93 -6.96
N TYR A 204 6.64 -17.11 -6.57
CA TYR A 204 5.49 -17.57 -5.79
C TYR A 204 4.72 -18.63 -6.55
N THR A 205 4.41 -18.40 -7.83
CA THR A 205 3.62 -19.32 -8.66
C THR A 205 4.37 -20.63 -8.90
N LEU A 206 5.68 -20.59 -9.15
CA LEU A 206 6.50 -21.80 -9.29
C LEU A 206 6.58 -22.65 -8.01
N ASN A 207 6.45 -22.03 -6.83
CA ASN A 207 6.45 -22.72 -5.54
C ASN A 207 5.09 -23.33 -5.17
N GLN A 208 4.02 -23.06 -5.94
CA GLN A 208 2.74 -23.69 -5.72
C GLN A 208 2.74 -25.12 -6.28
N SER A 209 1.95 -26.00 -5.65
CA SER A 209 1.71 -27.33 -6.20
C SER A 209 0.76 -27.24 -7.41
N LEU A 210 1.33 -26.94 -8.57
CA LEU A 210 0.59 -26.89 -9.82
C LEU A 210 0.65 -28.26 -10.52
N PRO A 211 -0.41 -28.62 -11.30
CA PRO A 211 -0.51 -29.92 -11.99
C PRO A 211 0.47 -30.06 -13.17
N TYR A 212 1.33 -29.06 -13.40
CA TYR A 212 2.27 -29.01 -14.52
C TYR A 212 3.71 -29.17 -14.02
N ASN A 213 4.60 -29.63 -14.90
CA ASN A 213 6.03 -29.77 -14.58
C ASN A 213 6.71 -28.39 -14.51
N MET A 214 6.47 -27.65 -13.44
CA MET A 214 7.06 -26.32 -13.21
C MET A 214 8.57 -26.37 -12.99
N THR A 215 9.14 -27.53 -12.61
CA THR A 215 10.59 -27.70 -12.46
C THR A 215 11.33 -27.62 -13.79
N ALA A 216 10.63 -27.77 -14.91
CA ALA A 216 11.17 -27.57 -16.27
C ALA A 216 11.32 -26.08 -16.67
N LEU A 217 10.83 -25.17 -15.85
CA LEU A 217 10.86 -23.73 -16.14
C LEU A 217 12.01 -23.04 -15.39
N GLU A 218 12.47 -21.92 -15.95
CA GLU A 218 13.46 -21.04 -15.31
C GLU A 218 13.19 -19.57 -15.59
N ILE A 219 13.42 -18.74 -14.60
CA ILE A 219 13.33 -17.30 -14.69
C ILE A 219 14.65 -16.75 -15.19
N LEU A 220 14.62 -15.90 -16.22
CA LEU A 220 15.83 -15.28 -16.76
C LEU A 220 16.36 -14.21 -15.80
N ALA A 221 17.69 -14.14 -15.64
CA ALA A 221 18.32 -13.24 -14.66
C ALA A 221 18.15 -11.75 -14.98
N LYS A 222 18.19 -11.39 -16.29
CA LYS A 222 18.04 -9.99 -16.71
C LYS A 222 16.56 -9.62 -16.79
N PRO A 223 16.12 -8.56 -16.07
CA PRO A 223 14.75 -8.09 -16.19
C PRO A 223 14.51 -7.38 -17.54
N LEU A 224 13.25 -7.43 -18.02
CA LEU A 224 12.77 -6.56 -19.07
C LEU A 224 12.77 -5.10 -18.59
N SER A 225 12.21 -4.88 -17.39
CA SER A 225 12.09 -3.54 -16.82
C SER A 225 11.91 -3.59 -15.29
N MET A 226 12.15 -2.42 -14.67
CA MET A 226 11.80 -2.14 -13.27
C MET A 226 10.60 -1.21 -13.25
N ARG A 227 9.55 -1.58 -12.53
CA ARG A 227 8.31 -0.79 -12.46
C ARG A 227 7.94 -0.46 -11.03
N GLY A 228 7.49 0.78 -10.83
CA GLY A 228 6.90 1.18 -9.55
C GLY A 228 5.51 0.57 -9.36
N VAL A 229 5.23 0.04 -8.18
CA VAL A 229 3.87 -0.30 -7.76
C VAL A 229 3.32 0.89 -6.98
N ASN A 230 2.24 1.47 -7.48
CA ASN A 230 1.61 2.69 -7.00
C ASN A 230 0.20 2.39 -6.50
N ILE A 231 -0.44 3.30 -5.77
CA ILE A 231 -1.90 3.40 -5.82
C ILE A 231 -2.29 4.37 -6.92
N GLY A 232 -3.47 4.13 -7.52
CA GLY A 232 -4.11 5.08 -8.42
C GLY A 232 -5.44 5.52 -7.81
N VAL A 233 -5.62 6.82 -7.59
CA VAL A 233 -6.87 7.37 -7.06
C VAL A 233 -7.70 7.91 -8.21
N SER A 234 -8.98 7.50 -8.30
CA SER A 234 -9.87 7.98 -9.34
C SER A 234 -9.97 9.51 -9.30
N ARG A 235 -9.70 10.18 -10.42
CA ARG A 235 -9.87 11.65 -10.56
C ARG A 235 -11.34 12.10 -10.45
N LYS A 236 -12.31 11.17 -10.45
CA LYS A 236 -13.72 11.43 -10.11
C LYS A 236 -13.94 11.65 -8.62
N ASN A 237 -13.03 11.15 -7.76
CA ASN A 237 -13.07 11.48 -6.34
C ASN A 237 -12.54 12.93 -6.16
N PRO A 238 -13.33 13.87 -5.61
CA PRO A 238 -12.92 15.27 -5.46
C PRO A 238 -11.69 15.44 -4.54
N ASP A 239 -11.43 14.48 -3.68
CA ASP A 239 -10.30 14.46 -2.75
C ASP A 239 -9.07 13.70 -3.27
N HIS A 240 -9.03 13.30 -4.55
CA HIS A 240 -7.98 12.43 -5.09
C HIS A 240 -6.56 12.92 -4.75
N ALA A 241 -6.27 14.19 -4.95
CA ALA A 241 -4.94 14.76 -4.67
C ALA A 241 -4.59 14.71 -3.17
N ARG A 242 -5.59 14.92 -2.28
CA ARG A 242 -5.41 14.82 -0.82
C ARG A 242 -5.14 13.37 -0.39
N ILE A 243 -5.84 12.41 -1.00
CA ILE A 243 -5.65 10.97 -0.73
C ILE A 243 -4.23 10.56 -1.14
N VAL A 244 -3.80 10.91 -2.35
CA VAL A 244 -2.45 10.65 -2.86
C VAL A 244 -1.38 11.27 -1.96
N ALA A 245 -1.51 12.55 -1.60
CA ALA A 245 -0.56 13.24 -0.72
C ALA A 245 -0.50 12.59 0.68
N GLY A 246 -1.65 12.25 1.27
CA GLY A 246 -1.74 11.57 2.55
C GLY A 246 -1.10 10.18 2.52
N PHE A 247 -1.36 9.41 1.46
CA PHE A 247 -0.74 8.11 1.25
C PHE A 247 0.78 8.21 1.12
N ASN A 248 1.29 9.11 0.27
CA ASN A 248 2.73 9.33 0.08
C ASN A 248 3.43 9.68 1.40
N LYS A 249 2.84 10.58 2.19
CA LYS A 249 3.34 10.94 3.52
C LYS A 249 3.37 9.72 4.44
N ALA A 250 2.28 8.95 4.50
CA ALA A 250 2.20 7.76 5.33
C ALA A 250 3.25 6.70 4.95
N ILE A 251 3.46 6.45 3.65
CA ILE A 251 4.50 5.52 3.17
C ILE A 251 5.90 6.00 3.57
N ALA A 252 6.20 7.30 3.44
CA ALA A 252 7.48 7.87 3.85
C ALA A 252 7.72 7.68 5.37
N GLU A 253 6.70 7.91 6.18
CA GLU A 253 6.75 7.68 7.63
C GLU A 253 6.93 6.19 7.96
N MET A 254 6.21 5.28 7.26
CA MET A 254 6.36 3.83 7.42
C MET A 254 7.75 3.32 7.04
N LYS A 255 8.38 3.91 6.01
CA LYS A 255 9.77 3.62 5.66
C LYS A 255 10.72 4.09 6.76
N LYS A 256 10.49 5.26 7.32
CA LYS A 256 11.32 5.86 8.38
C LYS A 256 11.24 5.11 9.71
N ASP A 257 10.05 4.67 10.14
CA ASP A 257 9.83 3.98 11.41
C ASP A 257 9.98 2.45 11.32
N GLY A 258 10.33 1.92 10.15
CA GLY A 258 10.54 0.49 9.91
C GLY A 258 9.26 -0.32 9.71
N THR A 259 8.07 0.29 9.75
CA THR A 259 6.79 -0.41 9.51
C THR A 259 6.74 -1.02 8.12
N HIS A 260 7.17 -0.28 7.10
CA HIS A 260 7.23 -0.77 5.71
C HIS A 260 8.11 -2.02 5.61
N THR A 261 9.34 -1.95 6.12
CA THR A 261 10.28 -3.08 6.10
C THR A 261 9.73 -4.31 6.83
N ARG A 262 9.07 -4.11 7.98
CA ARG A 262 8.47 -5.20 8.76
C ARG A 262 7.36 -5.91 8.00
N ILE A 263 6.49 -5.15 7.30
CA ILE A 263 5.43 -5.72 6.45
C ILE A 263 6.05 -6.51 5.29
N VAL A 264 7.02 -5.95 4.57
CA VAL A 264 7.71 -6.63 3.47
C VAL A 264 8.35 -7.93 3.94
N GLN A 265 9.02 -7.93 5.10
CA GLN A 265 9.67 -9.12 5.65
C GLN A 265 8.67 -10.19 6.13
N LYS A 266 7.55 -9.78 6.73
CA LYS A 266 6.44 -10.68 7.09
C LYS A 266 5.96 -11.47 5.88
N HIS A 267 5.73 -10.78 4.76
CA HIS A 267 5.24 -11.40 3.53
C HIS A 267 6.32 -12.20 2.80
N LYS A 268 7.60 -11.76 2.83
CA LYS A 268 8.71 -12.54 2.27
C LYS A 268 8.79 -13.94 2.87
N ALA A 269 8.70 -14.06 4.20
CA ALA A 269 8.70 -15.34 4.89
C ALA A 269 7.53 -16.25 4.49
N TYR A 270 6.42 -15.68 4.05
CA TYR A 270 5.26 -16.41 3.55
C TYR A 270 5.44 -16.85 2.09
N ILE A 271 6.02 -16.00 1.24
CA ILE A 271 6.28 -16.25 -0.18
C ILE A 271 7.25 -17.41 -0.37
N GLU A 272 8.29 -17.48 0.49
CA GLU A 272 9.36 -18.46 0.41
C GLU A 272 9.00 -19.83 1.01
N ARG A 273 7.83 -19.97 1.65
CA ARG A 273 7.38 -21.26 2.19
C ARG A 273 6.82 -22.13 1.08
N PRO A 274 7.40 -23.31 0.78
CA PRO A 274 6.75 -24.29 -0.08
C PRO A 274 5.39 -24.68 0.54
N LYS A 275 4.33 -24.76 -0.26
CA LYS A 275 3.10 -25.40 0.22
C LYS A 275 3.44 -26.83 0.62
N LYS A 276 3.15 -27.21 1.86
CA LYS A 276 3.22 -28.61 2.30
C LYS A 276 2.27 -29.41 1.40
N GLN A 277 2.82 -30.42 0.74
CA GLN A 277 2.03 -31.43 0.00
C GLN A 277 1.05 -32.12 0.95
#